data_293457e67b4fdce02ea00e526246b210
#
_entry.id   293457e67b4fdce02ea00e526246b210
#
_cell.length_a   1.000
_cell.length_b   1.000
_cell.length_c   1.000
_cell.angle_alpha   90.00
_cell.angle_beta   90.00
_cell.angle_gamma   90.00
#
_symmetry.space_group_name_H-M   'P 1'
#
loop_
_entity.id
_entity.type
_entity.pdbx_description
1 polymer ?
#
loop_
_entity_poly.entity_id
_entity_poly.type
_entity_poly.pdbx_seq_one_letter_code
_entity_poly.pdbx_strand_id
1 'polypeptide(L)'
;FAYSYLGNMQDAEDVVMESYIQYWENKDKATFQTSNIKGYIFTIIRNRCIDILEERKYLLQKNDELYKHIIGEIELNISSLKGCDPSELFTSEIENIVNDTIKTLPNRTREIFYERYLEQKSYKTIAENFGISVKGVEFHVTKSLNVLRKKLKDYL
;
A
#
# COMPACT_ATOMS: atom_id res chain seq x y z
N PHE A 1 12.51 -0.65 -5.97
CA PHE A 1 11.57 -1.62 -6.55
C PHE A 1 11.86 -1.81 -8.04
N ALA A 2 11.59 -0.83 -8.94
CA ALA A 2 11.78 -1.01 -10.37
C ALA A 2 13.20 -1.47 -10.74
N TYR A 3 14.23 -0.87 -10.14
CA TYR A 3 15.63 -1.24 -10.39
C TYR A 3 15.95 -2.71 -10.06
N SER A 4 15.38 -3.27 -8.99
CA SER A 4 15.65 -4.68 -8.61
C SER A 4 15.16 -5.70 -9.65
N TYR A 5 14.21 -5.32 -10.49
CA TYR A 5 13.69 -6.18 -11.55
C TYR A 5 14.26 -5.86 -12.93
N LEU A 6 14.48 -4.58 -13.23
CA LEU A 6 14.96 -4.14 -14.54
C LEU A 6 16.49 -4.19 -14.69
N GLY A 7 17.22 -4.12 -13.57
CA GLY A 7 18.69 -4.14 -13.54
C GLY A 7 19.35 -2.91 -14.18
N ASN A 8 18.59 -1.93 -14.64
CA ASN A 8 19.05 -0.71 -15.29
C ASN A 8 18.43 0.50 -14.57
N MET A 9 19.27 1.44 -14.13
CA MET A 9 18.83 2.61 -13.37
C MET A 9 18.03 3.59 -14.22
N GLN A 10 18.42 3.78 -15.47
CA GLN A 10 17.72 4.69 -16.39
C GLN A 10 16.31 4.19 -16.69
N ASP A 11 16.15 2.91 -17.05
CA ASP A 11 14.82 2.32 -17.28
C ASP A 11 13.95 2.38 -16.01
N ALA A 12 14.56 2.19 -14.84
CA ALA A 12 13.83 2.28 -13.56
C ALA A 12 13.36 3.71 -13.28
N GLU A 13 14.16 4.72 -13.54
CA GLU A 13 13.79 6.14 -13.39
C GLU A 13 12.70 6.52 -14.37
N ASP A 14 12.81 6.11 -15.64
CA ASP A 14 11.81 6.36 -16.68
C ASP A 14 10.45 5.76 -16.30
N VAL A 15 10.42 4.49 -15.86
CA VAL A 15 9.21 3.83 -15.39
C VAL A 15 8.56 4.58 -14.22
N VAL A 16 9.35 5.02 -13.26
CA VAL A 16 8.83 5.78 -12.10
C VAL A 16 8.26 7.12 -12.56
N MET A 17 8.98 7.85 -13.41
CA MET A 17 8.52 9.15 -13.93
C MET A 17 7.21 9.01 -14.72
N GLU A 18 7.13 8.05 -15.65
CA GLU A 18 5.92 7.78 -16.43
C GLU A 18 4.74 7.40 -15.54
N SER A 19 4.99 6.62 -14.46
CA SER A 19 3.96 6.21 -13.52
C SER A 19 3.37 7.39 -12.75
N TYR A 20 4.19 8.35 -12.36
CA TYR A 20 3.73 9.60 -11.74
C TYR A 20 2.94 10.47 -12.72
N ILE A 21 3.38 10.59 -13.98
CA ILE A 21 2.66 11.33 -15.03
C ILE A 21 1.28 10.67 -15.25
N GLN A 22 1.22 9.35 -15.39
CA GLN A 22 -0.03 8.62 -15.57
C GLN A 22 -0.99 8.81 -14.38
N TYR A 23 -0.47 8.78 -13.14
CA TYR A 23 -1.26 9.10 -11.97
C TYR A 23 -1.80 10.53 -12.05
N TRP A 24 -0.96 11.50 -12.37
CA TRP A 24 -1.35 12.91 -12.45
C TRP A 24 -2.45 13.16 -13.47
N GLU A 25 -2.39 12.54 -14.63
CA GLU A 25 -3.40 12.65 -15.70
C GLU A 25 -4.75 12.00 -15.33
N ASN A 26 -4.71 11.02 -14.43
CA ASN A 26 -5.92 10.28 -14.07
C ASN A 26 -6.56 10.74 -12.75
N LYS A 27 -5.83 11.41 -11.87
CA LYS A 27 -6.29 11.76 -10.51
C LYS A 27 -7.59 12.56 -10.46
N ASP A 28 -7.86 13.39 -11.47
CA ASP A 28 -9.03 14.26 -11.54
C ASP A 28 -10.20 13.64 -12.32
N LYS A 29 -10.04 12.43 -12.84
CA LYS A 29 -11.14 11.74 -13.54
C LYS A 29 -12.17 11.21 -12.55
N ALA A 30 -13.47 11.39 -12.88
CA ALA A 30 -14.58 10.97 -12.01
C ALA A 30 -14.59 9.46 -11.69
N THR A 31 -13.89 8.65 -12.48
CA THR A 31 -13.72 7.20 -12.27
C THR A 31 -12.56 6.85 -11.34
N PHE A 32 -11.73 7.83 -10.98
CA PHE A 32 -10.58 7.60 -10.13
C PHE A 32 -10.99 7.66 -8.65
N GLN A 33 -11.20 6.51 -8.05
CA GLN A 33 -11.59 6.35 -6.65
C GLN A 33 -10.59 5.45 -5.93
N THR A 34 -9.36 5.93 -5.70
CA THR A 34 -8.43 5.19 -4.87
C THR A 34 -8.07 5.97 -3.60
N SER A 35 -8.26 5.34 -2.46
CA SER A 35 -7.78 5.83 -1.17
C SER A 35 -6.30 5.54 -0.95
N ASN A 36 -5.73 4.60 -1.71
CA ASN A 36 -4.33 4.17 -1.61
C ASN A 36 -3.53 4.60 -2.84
N ILE A 37 -3.12 5.87 -2.86
CA ILE A 37 -2.34 6.47 -3.97
C ILE A 37 -1.00 5.75 -4.16
N LYS A 38 -0.31 5.41 -3.08
CA LYS A 38 0.98 4.68 -3.15
C LYS A 38 0.80 3.32 -3.80
N GLY A 39 -0.16 2.52 -3.33
CA GLY A 39 -0.48 1.22 -3.91
C GLY A 39 -0.84 1.32 -5.40
N TYR A 40 -1.59 2.34 -5.80
CA TYR A 40 -1.92 2.59 -7.19
C TYR A 40 -0.68 2.90 -8.05
N ILE A 41 0.20 3.82 -7.60
CA ILE A 41 1.43 4.15 -8.32
C ILE A 41 2.34 2.92 -8.43
N PHE A 42 2.50 2.14 -7.36
CA PHE A 42 3.30 0.91 -7.40
C PHE A 42 2.71 -0.16 -8.32
N THR A 43 1.38 -0.21 -8.44
CA THR A 43 0.71 -1.10 -9.41
C THR A 43 1.04 -0.69 -10.85
N ILE A 44 1.06 0.62 -11.15
CA ILE A 44 1.50 1.11 -12.46
C ILE A 44 2.96 0.73 -12.70
N ILE A 45 3.86 1.01 -11.75
CA ILE A 45 5.29 0.68 -11.85
C ILE A 45 5.48 -0.82 -12.10
N ARG A 46 4.79 -1.69 -11.34
CA ARG A 46 4.83 -3.14 -11.52
C ARG A 46 4.46 -3.54 -12.94
N ASN A 47 3.32 -3.04 -13.43
CA ASN A 47 2.83 -3.39 -14.75
C ASN A 47 3.79 -2.94 -15.85
N ARG A 48 4.34 -1.72 -15.74
CA ARG A 48 5.36 -1.21 -16.67
C ARG A 48 6.65 -2.03 -16.65
N CYS A 49 7.10 -2.48 -15.48
CA CYS A 49 8.25 -3.38 -15.39
C CYS A 49 7.97 -4.71 -16.11
N ILE A 50 6.76 -5.27 -15.96
CA ILE A 50 6.36 -6.49 -16.67
C ILE A 50 6.39 -6.27 -18.19
N ASP A 51 5.80 -5.17 -18.68
CA ASP A 51 5.76 -4.86 -20.12
C ASP A 51 7.19 -4.78 -20.71
N ILE A 52 8.11 -4.07 -20.04
CA ILE A 52 9.51 -3.95 -20.47
C ILE A 52 10.21 -5.32 -20.47
N LEU A 53 9.99 -6.13 -19.45
CA LEU A 53 10.59 -7.46 -19.36
C LEU A 53 10.04 -8.42 -20.41
N GLU A 54 8.75 -8.36 -20.72
CA GLU A 54 8.13 -9.14 -21.79
C GLU A 54 8.66 -8.72 -23.17
N GLU A 55 8.85 -7.43 -23.41
CA GLU A 55 9.47 -6.92 -24.64
C GLU A 55 10.93 -7.39 -24.78
N ARG A 56 11.74 -7.27 -23.71
CA ARG A 56 13.12 -7.77 -23.69
C ARG A 56 13.17 -9.27 -23.98
N LYS A 57 12.31 -10.05 -23.34
CA LYS A 57 12.21 -11.49 -23.57
C LYS A 57 11.90 -11.79 -25.04
N TYR A 58 10.93 -11.10 -25.64
CA TYR A 58 10.54 -11.28 -27.03
C TYR A 58 11.69 -10.98 -28.00
N LEU A 59 12.45 -9.90 -27.75
CA LEU A 59 13.62 -9.53 -28.55
C LEU A 59 14.74 -10.58 -28.46
N LEU A 60 14.99 -11.13 -27.28
CA LEU A 60 16.00 -12.16 -27.04
C LEU A 60 15.61 -13.52 -27.63
N GLN A 61 14.34 -13.87 -27.63
CA GLN A 61 13.85 -15.11 -28.22
C GLN A 61 14.08 -15.22 -29.75
N LYS A 62 14.23 -14.07 -30.42
CA LYS A 62 14.56 -14.02 -31.85
C LYS A 62 16.02 -14.30 -32.16
N ASN A 63 16.89 -14.27 -31.16
CA ASN A 63 18.34 -14.36 -31.28
C ASN A 63 18.87 -15.56 -30.49
N ASP A 64 18.92 -16.74 -31.10
CA ASP A 64 19.71 -17.93 -30.75
C ASP A 64 19.76 -18.48 -29.28
N GLU A 65 20.21 -19.77 -29.17
CA GLU A 65 20.35 -20.55 -27.91
C GLU A 65 21.21 -19.89 -26.82
N LEU A 66 22.06 -18.92 -27.20
CA LEU A 66 22.97 -18.23 -26.28
C LEU A 66 22.25 -17.46 -25.16
N TYR A 67 20.98 -17.08 -25.37
CA TYR A 67 20.22 -16.21 -24.43
C TYR A 67 19.27 -16.98 -23.53
N LYS A 68 19.25 -18.32 -23.56
CA LYS A 68 18.34 -19.14 -22.73
C LYS A 68 18.45 -18.82 -21.24
N HIS A 69 19.66 -18.58 -20.73
CA HIS A 69 19.86 -18.26 -19.33
C HIS A 69 19.25 -16.89 -18.96
N ILE A 70 19.51 -15.89 -19.79
CA ILE A 70 18.97 -14.53 -19.60
C ILE A 70 17.43 -14.54 -19.68
N ILE A 71 16.87 -15.31 -20.62
CA ILE A 71 15.42 -15.50 -20.76
C ILE A 71 14.85 -16.13 -19.48
N GLY A 72 15.52 -17.12 -18.91
CA GLY A 72 15.10 -17.75 -17.64
C GLY A 72 15.07 -16.76 -16.46
N GLU A 73 16.05 -15.90 -16.33
CA GLU A 73 16.06 -14.84 -15.30
C GLU A 73 14.92 -13.83 -15.51
N ILE A 74 14.67 -13.43 -16.76
CA ILE A 74 13.55 -12.54 -17.09
C ILE A 74 12.21 -13.19 -16.73
N GLU A 75 12.03 -14.47 -17.02
CA GLU A 75 10.79 -15.22 -16.69
C GLU A 75 10.57 -15.30 -15.17
N LEU A 76 11.62 -15.52 -14.39
CA LEU A 76 11.55 -15.50 -12.93
C LEU A 76 11.14 -14.12 -12.42
N ASN A 77 11.71 -13.05 -12.96
CA ASN A 77 11.35 -11.68 -12.59
C ASN A 77 9.89 -11.36 -12.94
N ILE A 78 9.43 -11.73 -14.13
CA ILE A 78 8.01 -11.56 -14.55
C ILE A 78 7.09 -12.34 -13.61
N SER A 79 7.42 -13.59 -13.30
CA SER A 79 6.61 -14.44 -12.41
C SER A 79 6.52 -13.84 -11.01
N SER A 80 7.64 -13.36 -10.46
CA SER A 80 7.71 -12.69 -9.18
C SER A 80 6.87 -11.42 -9.15
N LEU A 81 6.96 -10.58 -10.18
CA LEU A 81 6.16 -9.37 -10.31
C LEU A 81 4.65 -9.66 -10.43
N LYS A 82 4.26 -10.68 -11.20
CA LYS A 82 2.85 -11.10 -11.34
C LYS A 82 2.28 -11.63 -10.02
N GLY A 83 3.10 -12.27 -9.19
CA GLY A 83 2.72 -12.73 -7.86
C GLY A 83 2.72 -11.65 -6.77
N CYS A 84 3.27 -10.47 -7.06
CA CYS A 84 3.33 -9.36 -6.13
C CYS A 84 2.12 -8.44 -6.31
N ASP A 85 1.30 -8.27 -5.26
CA ASP A 85 0.31 -7.20 -5.22
C ASP A 85 0.83 -6.04 -4.34
N PRO A 86 1.27 -4.93 -4.96
CA PRO A 86 1.77 -3.78 -4.21
C PRO A 86 0.70 -3.13 -3.32
N SER A 87 -0.59 -3.24 -3.68
CA SER A 87 -1.66 -2.70 -2.86
C SER A 87 -1.84 -3.49 -1.56
N GLU A 88 -1.67 -4.82 -1.60
CA GLU A 88 -1.67 -5.67 -0.40
C GLU A 88 -0.47 -5.40 0.51
N LEU A 89 0.73 -5.17 -0.06
CA LEU A 89 1.91 -4.83 0.73
C LEU A 89 1.71 -3.55 1.54
N PHE A 90 1.17 -2.50 0.92
CA PHE A 90 0.88 -1.25 1.61
C PHE A 90 -0.26 -1.37 2.61
N THR A 91 -1.28 -2.18 2.32
CA THR A 91 -2.37 -2.47 3.25
C THR A 91 -1.82 -3.18 4.48
N SER A 92 -1.01 -4.23 4.29
CA SER A 92 -0.38 -4.97 5.38
C SER A 92 0.56 -4.10 6.24
N GLU A 93 1.35 -3.21 5.62
CA GLU A 93 2.21 -2.28 6.36
C GLU A 93 1.39 -1.30 7.20
N ILE A 94 0.34 -0.71 6.62
CA ILE A 94 -0.59 0.18 7.34
C ILE A 94 -1.28 -0.56 8.49
N GLU A 95 -1.77 -1.77 8.26
CA GLU A 95 -2.39 -2.61 9.30
C GLU A 95 -1.43 -2.90 10.45
N ASN A 96 -0.17 -3.23 10.15
CA ASN A 96 0.85 -3.46 11.17
C ASN A 96 1.11 -2.18 11.98
N ILE A 97 1.27 -1.02 11.33
CA ILE A 97 1.46 0.28 11.99
C ILE A 97 0.25 0.61 12.88
N VAL A 98 -0.97 0.39 12.38
CA VAL A 98 -2.20 0.61 13.16
C VAL A 98 -2.24 -0.29 14.39
N ASN A 99 -2.03 -1.61 14.21
CA ASN A 99 -2.05 -2.58 15.28
C ASN A 99 -1.00 -2.29 16.35
N ASP A 100 0.22 -1.98 15.95
CA ASP A 100 1.30 -1.67 16.89
C ASP A 100 1.04 -0.32 17.60
N THR A 101 0.49 0.66 16.90
CA THR A 101 0.12 1.94 17.51
C THR A 101 -0.99 1.75 18.55
N ILE A 102 -2.00 0.95 18.25
CA ILE A 102 -3.10 0.64 19.19
C ILE A 102 -2.57 -0.04 20.45
N LYS A 103 -1.59 -0.96 20.31
CA LYS A 103 -0.96 -1.62 21.48
C LYS A 103 -0.28 -0.63 22.43
N THR A 104 0.22 0.51 21.93
CA THR A 104 0.84 1.55 22.76
C THR A 104 -0.15 2.42 23.51
N LEU A 105 -1.43 2.38 23.17
CA LEU A 105 -2.45 3.17 23.85
C LEU A 105 -2.70 2.65 25.27
N PRO A 106 -3.06 3.54 26.23
CA PRO A 106 -3.52 3.11 27.55
C PRO A 106 -4.68 2.13 27.44
N ASN A 107 -4.72 1.10 28.28
CA ASN A 107 -5.70 0.01 28.21
C ASN A 107 -7.13 0.49 27.99
N ARG A 108 -7.60 1.44 28.80
CA ARG A 108 -8.95 1.99 28.67
C ARG A 108 -9.21 2.68 27.33
N THR A 109 -8.23 3.40 26.79
CA THR A 109 -8.35 4.06 25.49
C THR A 109 -8.40 3.04 24.36
N ARG A 110 -7.60 1.99 24.45
CA ARG A 110 -7.55 0.89 23.50
C ARG A 110 -8.86 0.10 23.47
N GLU A 111 -9.42 -0.25 24.64
CA GLU A 111 -10.69 -0.96 24.74
C GLU A 111 -11.85 -0.15 24.14
N ILE A 112 -11.92 1.15 24.45
CA ILE A 112 -12.90 2.07 23.85
C ILE A 112 -12.75 2.15 22.33
N PHE A 113 -11.50 2.18 21.84
CA PHE A 113 -11.22 2.16 20.41
C PHE A 113 -11.72 0.86 19.76
N TYR A 114 -11.46 -0.30 20.36
CA TYR A 114 -11.96 -1.59 19.86
C TYR A 114 -13.49 -1.66 19.82
N GLU A 115 -14.17 -1.29 20.91
CA GLU A 115 -15.64 -1.28 20.92
C GLU A 115 -16.22 -0.35 19.85
N ARG A 116 -15.56 0.79 19.58
CA ARG A 116 -16.04 1.73 18.56
C ARG A 116 -15.82 1.25 17.13
N TYR A 117 -14.64 0.75 16.80
CA TYR A 117 -14.25 0.51 15.42
C TYR A 117 -14.34 -0.95 14.98
N LEU A 118 -14.10 -1.90 15.86
CA LEU A 118 -14.23 -3.33 15.53
C LEU A 118 -15.64 -3.85 15.84
N GLU A 119 -16.21 -3.47 16.99
CA GLU A 119 -17.55 -3.89 17.39
C GLU A 119 -18.65 -2.93 16.94
N GLN A 120 -18.29 -1.81 16.32
CA GLN A 120 -19.20 -0.79 15.77
C GLN A 120 -20.24 -0.25 16.75
N LYS A 121 -19.95 -0.29 18.05
CA LYS A 121 -20.86 0.19 19.09
C LYS A 121 -21.07 1.69 19.05
N SER A 122 -22.25 2.14 19.48
CA SER A 122 -22.55 3.57 19.60
C SER A 122 -21.79 4.19 20.78
N TYR A 123 -21.51 5.50 20.71
CA TYR A 123 -20.88 6.23 21.81
C TYR A 123 -21.68 6.12 23.11
N LYS A 124 -23.01 6.05 23.03
CA LYS A 124 -23.90 5.89 24.19
C LYS A 124 -23.68 4.53 24.84
N THR A 125 -23.68 3.45 24.07
CA THR A 125 -23.42 2.09 24.54
C THR A 125 -22.05 1.95 25.19
N ILE A 126 -21.01 2.53 24.57
CA ILE A 126 -19.66 2.52 25.11
C ILE A 126 -19.59 3.31 26.43
N ALA A 127 -20.26 4.47 26.49
CA ALA A 127 -20.33 5.27 27.71
C ALA A 127 -20.96 4.48 28.88
N GLU A 128 -22.02 3.75 28.61
CA GLU A 128 -22.70 2.87 29.60
C GLU A 128 -21.77 1.72 30.03
N ASN A 129 -21.09 1.04 29.07
CA ASN A 129 -20.17 -0.08 29.37
C ASN A 129 -18.99 0.33 30.24
N PHE A 130 -18.43 1.51 29.99
CA PHE A 130 -17.26 2.01 30.72
C PHE A 130 -17.57 2.91 31.91
N GLY A 131 -18.85 3.21 32.18
CA GLY A 131 -19.26 4.08 33.28
C GLY A 131 -18.71 5.50 33.14
N ILE A 132 -18.70 6.05 31.91
CA ILE A 132 -18.22 7.41 31.61
C ILE A 132 -19.24 8.19 30.80
N SER A 133 -19.05 9.50 30.67
CA SER A 133 -19.89 10.32 29.82
C SER A 133 -19.59 10.07 28.33
N VAL A 134 -20.55 10.36 27.45
CA VAL A 134 -20.36 10.33 25.97
C VAL A 134 -19.18 11.21 25.57
N LYS A 135 -18.98 12.38 26.19
CA LYS A 135 -17.80 13.23 25.98
C LYS A 135 -16.50 12.55 26.39
N GLY A 136 -16.54 11.70 27.45
CA GLY A 136 -15.40 10.88 27.82
C GLY A 136 -15.03 9.85 26.77
N VAL A 137 -16.02 9.22 26.12
CA VAL A 137 -15.79 8.32 24.97
C VAL A 137 -15.19 9.10 23.81
N GLU A 138 -15.76 10.25 23.44
CA GLU A 138 -15.23 11.14 22.40
C GLU A 138 -13.76 11.52 22.63
N PHE A 139 -13.41 11.86 23.87
CA PHE A 139 -12.04 12.17 24.25
C PHE A 139 -11.08 11.00 23.95
N HIS A 140 -11.45 9.78 24.38
CA HIS A 140 -10.63 8.59 24.13
C HIS A 140 -10.51 8.25 22.63
N VAL A 141 -11.59 8.35 21.88
CA VAL A 141 -11.61 8.13 20.43
C VAL A 141 -10.74 9.17 19.72
N THR A 142 -10.91 10.45 20.03
CA THR A 142 -10.09 11.53 19.43
C THR A 142 -8.63 11.38 19.76
N LYS A 143 -8.29 10.99 20.99
CA LYS A 143 -6.92 10.73 21.43
C LYS A 143 -6.27 9.60 20.61
N SER A 144 -6.98 8.48 20.42
CA SER A 144 -6.47 7.35 19.62
C SER A 144 -6.27 7.73 18.16
N LEU A 145 -7.23 8.45 17.54
CA LEU A 145 -7.11 8.92 16.17
C LEU A 145 -5.94 9.89 15.97
N ASN A 146 -5.68 10.77 16.94
CA ASN A 146 -4.54 11.70 16.85
C ASN A 146 -3.19 10.97 16.93
N VAL A 147 -3.09 9.90 17.71
CA VAL A 147 -1.87 9.08 17.76
C VAL A 147 -1.67 8.34 16.43
N LEU A 148 -2.74 7.75 15.88
CA LEU A 148 -2.71 7.07 14.58
C LEU A 148 -2.33 8.03 13.45
N ARG A 149 -2.93 9.23 13.37
CA ARG A 149 -2.57 10.24 12.36
C ARG A 149 -1.08 10.60 12.38
N LYS A 150 -0.49 10.73 13.57
CA LYS A 150 0.95 11.01 13.67
C LYS A 150 1.82 9.89 13.13
N LYS A 151 1.42 8.64 13.36
CA LYS A 151 2.15 7.46 12.89
C LYS A 151 1.95 7.18 11.41
N LEU A 152 0.78 7.51 10.89
CA LEU A 152 0.42 7.31 9.49
C LEU A 152 0.66 8.55 8.62
N LYS A 153 1.34 9.57 9.12
CA LYS A 153 1.55 10.85 8.41
C LYS A 153 2.13 10.67 7.01
N ASP A 154 3.04 9.70 6.85
CA ASP A 154 3.70 9.43 5.56
C ASP A 154 2.85 8.57 4.60
N TYR A 155 1.67 8.11 5.06
CA TYR A 155 0.73 7.28 4.30
C TYR A 155 -0.59 7.99 3.99
N LEU A 156 -0.84 9.15 4.58
CA LEU A 156 -2.03 9.98 4.40
C LEU A 156 -1.70 11.25 3.63
#